data_3e5dfcd848c4d4b3d6a899e10efff419
#
_entry.id   3e5dfcd848c4d4b3d6a899e10efff419
#
_cell.length_a   1.000
_cell.length_b   1.000
_cell.length_c   1.000
_cell.angle_alpha   90.00
_cell.angle_beta   90.00
_cell.angle_gamma   90.00
#
_symmetry.space_group_name_H-M   'P 1'
#
loop_
_entity.id
_entity.type
_entity.pdbx_description
1 polymer ?
#
loop_
_entity_poly.entity_id
_entity_poly.type
_entity_poly.pdbx_seq_one_letter_code
_entity_poly.pdbx_strand_id
1 'polypeptide(L)'
;MANTREIKNRIESVQQTRKITNAMYLIASTKLRQARSDLANTRPYFDALRGEIKRVFRTAGDVDSPYFYPPDNNTPLEGTYGCLVITADKGLAGAYNQNVIKEAEKLLAQHPDTKLYVVGEYGRRYFDQHKIPIEHSFLYTAQNPTLDRAREISALLLDGFLTGTLKEIFVVYTDMESSLLSEAKSTRLLPFHRMQFAPPAKEKAVQEPFEFYPSVGAVLNSMIPSYVSGFLYSALLDSFCSEQNARMTAMDAANQNAEELLSALRLQYNRVRQAAITQEITEISAGAAAQRGTFGSEG
;
A
#
# COMPACT_ATOMS: atom_id res chain seq x y z
N MET A 1 -28.91 -33.92 7.34
CA MET A 1 -28.44 -33.30 8.62
C MET A 1 -26.93 -33.26 8.60
N ALA A 2 -26.32 -32.12 8.96
CA ALA A 2 -24.84 -32.06 9.05
C ALA A 2 -24.33 -33.03 10.08
N ASN A 3 -23.38 -33.87 9.71
CA ASN A 3 -22.82 -34.89 10.61
C ASN A 3 -21.99 -34.17 11.69
N THR A 4 -22.10 -34.62 12.95
CA THR A 4 -21.34 -34.11 14.11
C THR A 4 -19.84 -33.99 13.81
N ARG A 5 -19.30 -34.94 13.03
CA ARG A 5 -17.91 -34.97 12.58
C ARG A 5 -17.58 -33.79 11.62
N GLU A 6 -18.49 -33.43 10.73
CA GLU A 6 -18.33 -32.31 9.78
C GLU A 6 -18.29 -30.99 10.52
N ILE A 7 -19.19 -30.75 11.49
CA ILE A 7 -19.19 -29.53 12.31
C ILE A 7 -17.90 -29.44 13.13
N LYS A 8 -17.43 -30.55 13.69
CA LYS A 8 -16.17 -30.58 14.44
C LYS A 8 -14.97 -30.18 13.54
N ASN A 9 -14.88 -30.76 12.35
CA ASN A 9 -13.82 -30.42 11.38
C ASN A 9 -13.87 -28.94 10.99
N ARG A 10 -15.06 -28.37 10.84
CA ARG A 10 -15.24 -26.96 10.54
C ARG A 10 -14.80 -26.06 11.70
N ILE A 11 -15.09 -26.45 12.94
CA ILE A 11 -14.58 -25.75 14.14
C ILE A 11 -13.05 -25.75 14.15
N GLU A 12 -12.41 -26.88 13.92
CA GLU A 12 -10.95 -27.01 13.87
C GLU A 12 -10.35 -26.13 12.76
N SER A 13 -10.93 -26.14 11.55
CA SER A 13 -10.49 -25.30 10.44
C SER A 13 -10.57 -23.81 10.74
N VAL A 14 -11.69 -23.35 11.33
CA VAL A 14 -11.86 -21.92 11.69
C VAL A 14 -10.88 -21.54 12.81
N GLN A 15 -10.63 -22.42 13.78
CA GLN A 15 -9.63 -22.19 14.82
C GLN A 15 -8.21 -22.03 14.24
N GLN A 16 -7.83 -22.86 13.27
CA GLN A 16 -6.54 -22.74 12.59
C GLN A 16 -6.43 -21.44 11.79
N THR A 17 -7.46 -21.09 11.04
CA THR A 17 -7.51 -19.82 10.31
C THR A 17 -7.34 -18.64 11.25
N ARG A 18 -8.06 -18.61 12.40
CA ARG A 18 -7.93 -17.57 13.41
C ARG A 18 -6.52 -17.43 13.97
N LYS A 19 -5.82 -18.56 14.21
CA LYS A 19 -4.40 -18.51 14.64
C LYS A 19 -3.51 -17.84 13.60
N ILE A 20 -3.73 -18.14 12.32
CA ILE A 20 -2.97 -17.56 11.21
C ILE A 20 -3.26 -16.06 11.10
N THR A 21 -4.53 -15.64 11.10
CA THR A 21 -4.90 -14.22 11.00
C THR A 21 -4.39 -13.40 12.18
N ASN A 22 -4.41 -13.97 13.40
CA ASN A 22 -3.83 -13.31 14.57
C ASN A 22 -2.30 -13.14 14.45
N ALA A 23 -1.59 -14.16 13.96
CA ALA A 23 -0.16 -14.03 13.70
C ALA A 23 0.14 -12.96 12.64
N MET A 24 -0.67 -12.90 11.56
CA MET A 24 -0.54 -11.86 10.54
C MET A 24 -0.82 -10.46 11.08
N TYR A 25 -1.80 -10.30 11.98
CA TYR A 25 -2.07 -9.06 12.69
C TYR A 25 -0.83 -8.59 13.47
N LEU A 26 -0.22 -9.46 14.26
CA LEU A 26 0.96 -9.13 15.07
C LEU A 26 2.17 -8.75 14.21
N ILE A 27 2.40 -9.48 13.12
CA ILE A 27 3.47 -9.17 12.16
C ILE A 27 3.24 -7.81 11.51
N ALA A 28 2.02 -7.54 11.04
CA ALA A 28 1.68 -6.26 10.42
C ALA A 28 1.84 -5.10 11.40
N SER A 29 1.39 -5.26 12.65
CA SER A 29 1.54 -4.26 13.71
C SER A 29 3.02 -3.95 14.01
N THR A 30 3.87 -4.97 14.05
CA THR A 30 5.31 -4.79 14.29
C THR A 30 5.98 -4.05 13.13
N LYS A 31 5.68 -4.46 11.88
CA LYS A 31 6.20 -3.81 10.67
C LYS A 31 5.74 -2.35 10.55
N LEU A 32 4.48 -2.08 10.87
CA LEU A 32 3.93 -0.72 10.87
C LEU A 32 4.67 0.19 11.86
N ARG A 33 4.96 -0.31 13.06
CA ARG A 33 5.70 0.44 14.08
C ARG A 33 7.11 0.77 13.61
N GLN A 34 7.82 -0.19 13.03
CA GLN A 34 9.15 0.01 12.49
C GLN A 34 9.14 1.05 11.36
N ALA A 35 8.27 0.89 10.37
CA ALA A 35 8.18 1.79 9.24
C ALA A 35 7.85 3.24 9.66
N ARG A 36 6.96 3.42 10.65
CA ARG A 36 6.68 4.75 11.22
C ARG A 36 7.89 5.38 11.89
N SER A 37 8.70 4.58 12.60
CA SER A 37 9.95 5.06 13.18
C SER A 37 10.93 5.50 12.09
N ASP A 38 11.07 4.72 11.03
CA ASP A 38 11.94 5.04 9.90
C ASP A 38 11.49 6.31 9.19
N LEU A 39 10.19 6.47 8.97
CA LEU A 39 9.60 7.69 8.39
C LEU A 39 9.86 8.92 9.27
N ALA A 40 9.63 8.81 10.59
CA ALA A 40 9.85 9.90 11.54
C ALA A 40 11.33 10.33 11.60
N ASN A 41 12.25 9.39 11.49
CA ASN A 41 13.69 9.66 11.50
C ASN A 41 14.19 10.30 10.20
N THR A 42 13.54 10.04 9.08
CA THR A 42 14.01 10.48 7.76
C THR A 42 13.34 11.78 7.30
N ARG A 43 12.10 12.01 7.70
CA ARG A 43 11.30 13.18 7.31
C ARG A 43 11.99 14.53 7.56
N PRO A 44 12.64 14.78 8.72
CA PRO A 44 13.30 16.06 8.98
C PRO A 44 14.38 16.42 7.96
N TYR A 45 15.13 15.43 7.46
CA TYR A 45 16.16 15.65 6.44
C TYR A 45 15.54 16.14 5.11
N PHE A 46 14.47 15.50 4.67
CA PHE A 46 13.82 15.88 3.40
C PHE A 46 13.03 17.18 3.51
N ASP A 47 12.46 17.46 4.67
CA ASP A 47 11.83 18.77 4.93
C ASP A 47 12.87 19.89 4.93
N ALA A 48 14.05 19.66 5.51
CA ALA A 48 15.18 20.59 5.45
C ALA A 48 15.66 20.81 4.01
N LEU A 49 15.85 19.73 3.23
CA LEU A 49 16.26 19.81 1.83
C LEU A 49 15.24 20.57 0.98
N ARG A 50 13.95 20.33 1.19
CA ARG A 50 12.87 21.11 0.56
C ARG A 50 12.92 22.57 0.96
N GLY A 51 13.22 22.85 2.23
CA GLY A 51 13.43 24.21 2.75
C GLY A 51 14.58 24.93 2.04
N GLU A 52 15.70 24.24 1.84
CA GLU A 52 16.86 24.82 1.14
C GLU A 52 16.58 25.06 -0.35
N ILE A 53 15.87 24.17 -1.04
CA ILE A 53 15.44 24.42 -2.43
C ILE A 53 14.54 25.67 -2.49
N LYS A 54 13.57 25.83 -1.57
CA LYS A 54 12.75 27.04 -1.47
C LYS A 54 13.60 28.30 -1.23
N ARG A 55 14.64 28.18 -0.40
CA ARG A 55 15.56 29.26 -0.10
C ARG A 55 16.35 29.69 -1.34
N VAL A 56 16.85 28.74 -2.14
CA VAL A 56 17.50 29.04 -3.43
C VAL A 56 16.58 29.84 -4.34
N PHE A 57 15.32 29.44 -4.48
CA PHE A 57 14.34 30.18 -5.30
C PHE A 57 14.03 31.57 -4.77
N ARG A 58 14.01 31.77 -3.46
CA ARG A 58 13.80 33.09 -2.83
C ARG A 58 14.94 34.08 -3.13
N THR A 59 16.16 33.52 -3.17
CA THR A 59 17.37 34.36 -3.28
C THR A 59 17.78 34.58 -4.73
N ALA A 60 17.68 33.59 -5.58
CA ALA A 60 18.17 33.64 -6.95
C ALA A 60 17.14 34.12 -7.99
N GLY A 61 15.86 34.19 -7.60
CA GLY A 61 14.80 34.61 -8.53
C GLY A 61 14.51 33.57 -9.61
N ASP A 62 14.64 33.96 -10.85
CA ASP A 62 14.39 33.06 -11.99
C ASP A 62 15.62 32.19 -12.27
N VAL A 63 15.49 30.90 -12.07
CA VAL A 63 16.55 29.94 -12.24
C VAL A 63 16.23 29.02 -13.41
N ASP A 64 17.15 28.93 -14.36
CA ASP A 64 17.08 27.96 -15.44
C ASP A 64 17.58 26.59 -14.93
N SER A 65 16.67 25.61 -14.94
CA SER A 65 16.97 24.24 -14.56
C SER A 65 16.01 23.28 -15.27
N PRO A 66 16.51 22.17 -15.82
CA PRO A 66 15.69 21.20 -16.59
C PRO A 66 14.58 20.54 -15.77
N TYR A 67 14.65 20.60 -14.45
CA TYR A 67 13.67 19.98 -13.55
C TYR A 67 12.39 20.81 -13.33
N PHE A 68 12.32 22.00 -13.92
CA PHE A 68 11.17 22.90 -13.78
C PHE A 68 10.50 23.13 -15.12
N TYR A 69 9.20 23.44 -15.08
CA TYR A 69 8.52 23.87 -16.28
C TYR A 69 9.19 25.09 -16.88
N PRO A 70 9.25 25.18 -18.23
CA PRO A 70 9.72 26.36 -18.91
C PRO A 70 8.97 27.61 -18.41
N PRO A 71 9.64 28.81 -18.36
CA PRO A 71 9.02 30.02 -17.83
C PRO A 71 7.83 30.51 -18.67
N ASP A 72 7.84 30.22 -19.94
CA ASP A 72 6.86 30.71 -20.93
C ASP A 72 5.57 29.90 -21.03
N ASN A 73 5.42 28.79 -20.28
CA ASN A 73 4.27 27.88 -20.27
C ASN A 73 3.75 27.45 -21.66
N ASN A 74 4.36 27.89 -22.74
CA ASN A 74 3.93 27.67 -24.12
C ASN A 74 4.80 26.65 -24.86
N THR A 75 5.98 26.33 -24.35
CA THR A 75 6.85 25.30 -24.95
C THR A 75 6.27 23.93 -24.66
N PRO A 76 5.82 23.17 -25.69
CA PRO A 76 5.33 21.83 -25.49
C PRO A 76 6.45 20.94 -24.99
N LEU A 77 6.20 20.18 -23.93
CA LEU A 77 7.14 19.17 -23.46
C LEU A 77 7.12 17.98 -24.42
N GLU A 78 8.29 17.60 -24.93
CA GLU A 78 8.47 16.43 -25.79
C GLU A 78 8.67 15.18 -24.95
N GLY A 79 8.26 14.01 -25.49
CA GLY A 79 8.38 12.71 -24.82
C GLY A 79 7.04 12.12 -24.38
N THR A 80 7.11 11.03 -23.66
CA THR A 80 5.95 10.31 -23.13
C THR A 80 5.74 10.60 -21.64
N TYR A 81 4.60 10.22 -21.08
CA TYR A 81 4.38 10.27 -19.64
C TYR A 81 5.03 9.08 -18.96
N GLY A 82 5.55 9.28 -17.74
CA GLY A 82 5.99 8.21 -16.84
C GLY A 82 5.04 8.09 -15.66
N CYS A 83 4.67 6.87 -15.29
CA CYS A 83 3.84 6.61 -14.11
C CYS A 83 4.48 5.53 -13.25
N LEU A 84 4.92 5.90 -12.06
CA LEU A 84 5.35 4.95 -11.04
C LEU A 84 4.16 4.58 -10.16
N VAL A 85 3.79 3.30 -10.13
CA VAL A 85 2.69 2.79 -9.30
C VAL A 85 3.26 1.95 -8.17
N ILE A 86 2.94 2.31 -6.92
CA ILE A 86 3.43 1.63 -5.72
C ILE A 86 2.33 0.77 -5.11
N THR A 87 2.40 -0.54 -5.32
CA THR A 87 1.49 -1.54 -4.76
C THR A 87 2.21 -2.45 -3.77
N ALA A 88 1.47 -3.30 -3.06
CA ALA A 88 2.06 -4.34 -2.22
C ALA A 88 2.54 -5.55 -3.04
N ASP A 89 3.38 -6.39 -2.43
CA ASP A 89 3.74 -7.70 -3.01
C ASP A 89 2.67 -8.76 -2.74
N LYS A 90 1.90 -8.61 -1.67
CA LYS A 90 0.91 -9.61 -1.23
C LYS A 90 -0.46 -8.97 -1.02
N GLY A 91 -1.50 -9.79 -1.14
CA GLY A 91 -2.87 -9.43 -0.80
C GLY A 91 -3.15 -9.39 0.71
N LEU A 92 -4.41 -9.57 1.06
CA LEU A 92 -4.93 -9.57 2.43
C LEU A 92 -4.72 -8.24 3.19
N ALA A 93 -4.64 -7.14 2.46
CA ALA A 93 -4.53 -5.77 2.97
C ALA A 93 -5.79 -4.94 2.66
N GLY A 94 -6.98 -5.54 2.83
CA GLY A 94 -8.25 -4.87 2.52
C GLY A 94 -8.29 -4.34 1.08
N ALA A 95 -8.74 -3.10 0.91
CA ALA A 95 -8.87 -2.42 -0.37
C ALA A 95 -7.58 -1.70 -0.85
N TYR A 96 -6.46 -1.79 -0.09
CA TYR A 96 -5.24 -1.05 -0.37
C TYR A 96 -4.78 -1.14 -1.85
N ASN A 97 -4.54 -2.35 -2.34
CA ASN A 97 -4.08 -2.54 -3.73
C ASN A 97 -5.10 -2.07 -4.77
N GLN A 98 -6.38 -2.32 -4.52
CA GLN A 98 -7.47 -1.95 -5.44
C GLN A 98 -7.58 -0.42 -5.59
N ASN A 99 -7.43 0.31 -4.49
CA ASN A 99 -7.49 1.77 -4.50
C ASN A 99 -6.33 2.37 -5.30
N VAL A 100 -5.11 1.86 -5.12
CA VAL A 100 -3.92 2.30 -5.89
C VAL A 100 -4.09 1.99 -7.36
N ILE A 101 -4.53 0.79 -7.71
CA ILE A 101 -4.75 0.39 -9.11
C ILE A 101 -5.81 1.27 -9.76
N LYS A 102 -6.93 1.51 -9.09
CA LYS A 102 -8.00 2.38 -9.60
C LYS A 102 -7.50 3.79 -9.89
N GLU A 103 -6.62 4.32 -9.05
CA GLU A 103 -6.03 5.64 -9.27
C GLU A 103 -5.05 5.64 -10.43
N ALA A 104 -4.25 4.57 -10.57
CA ALA A 104 -3.36 4.38 -11.72
C ALA A 104 -4.14 4.26 -13.04
N GLU A 105 -5.23 3.51 -13.07
CA GLU A 105 -6.08 3.37 -14.27
C GLU A 105 -6.70 4.70 -14.70
N LYS A 106 -7.11 5.55 -13.76
CA LYS A 106 -7.60 6.90 -14.09
C LYS A 106 -6.52 7.73 -14.79
N LEU A 107 -5.28 7.67 -14.31
CA LEU A 107 -4.17 8.38 -14.91
C LEU A 107 -3.82 7.83 -16.29
N LEU A 108 -3.78 6.52 -16.45
CA LEU A 108 -3.53 5.85 -17.74
C LEU A 108 -4.62 6.15 -18.77
N ALA A 109 -5.88 6.28 -18.35
CA ALA A 109 -6.98 6.66 -19.21
C ALA A 109 -6.88 8.12 -19.69
N GLN A 110 -6.32 9.02 -18.86
CA GLN A 110 -6.07 10.41 -19.22
C GLN A 110 -4.85 10.56 -20.15
N HIS A 111 -3.87 9.69 -20.01
CA HIS A 111 -2.59 9.72 -20.73
C HIS A 111 -2.28 8.33 -21.33
N PRO A 112 -2.83 7.97 -22.51
CA PRO A 112 -2.63 6.66 -23.11
C PRO A 112 -1.17 6.31 -23.43
N ASP A 113 -0.33 7.31 -23.71
CA ASP A 113 1.11 7.16 -24.01
C ASP A 113 1.97 7.10 -22.74
N THR A 114 1.49 6.50 -21.68
CA THR A 114 2.23 6.45 -20.42
C THR A 114 3.11 5.20 -20.34
N LYS A 115 4.39 5.38 -20.07
CA LYS A 115 5.31 4.32 -19.67
C LYS A 115 5.08 3.97 -18.20
N LEU A 116 4.72 2.72 -17.95
CA LEU A 116 4.35 2.25 -16.62
C LEU A 116 5.53 1.61 -15.90
N TYR A 117 5.83 2.11 -14.70
CA TYR A 117 6.82 1.59 -13.78
C TYR A 117 6.08 1.05 -12.54
N VAL A 118 6.39 -0.17 -12.11
CA VAL A 118 5.61 -0.83 -11.06
C VAL A 118 6.50 -1.28 -9.91
N VAL A 119 6.12 -0.89 -8.70
CA VAL A 119 6.62 -1.44 -7.44
C VAL A 119 5.57 -2.37 -6.88
N GLY A 120 5.98 -3.59 -6.49
CA GLY A 120 5.11 -4.59 -5.88
C GLY A 120 4.56 -5.61 -6.88
N GLU A 121 4.59 -6.86 -6.43
CA GLU A 121 4.20 -8.02 -7.24
C GLU A 121 2.70 -8.03 -7.56
N TYR A 122 1.86 -7.46 -6.66
CA TYR A 122 0.42 -7.41 -6.89
C TYR A 122 0.08 -6.55 -8.12
N GLY A 123 0.65 -5.36 -8.21
CA GLY A 123 0.46 -4.46 -9.36
C GLY A 123 1.04 -5.06 -10.64
N ARG A 124 2.24 -5.65 -10.58
CA ARG A 124 2.86 -6.31 -11.72
C ARG A 124 1.94 -7.38 -12.32
N ARG A 125 1.40 -8.27 -11.49
CA ARG A 125 0.47 -9.30 -11.95
C ARG A 125 -0.83 -8.73 -12.50
N TYR A 126 -1.36 -7.69 -11.85
CA TYR A 126 -2.59 -7.04 -12.30
C TYR A 126 -2.45 -6.47 -13.71
N PHE A 127 -1.43 -5.63 -13.93
CA PHE A 127 -1.21 -4.99 -15.23
C PHE A 127 -0.85 -5.99 -16.33
N ASP A 128 -0.08 -7.02 -16.02
CA ASP A 128 0.24 -8.12 -16.93
C ASP A 128 -1.02 -8.88 -17.37
N GLN A 129 -1.90 -9.25 -16.43
CA GLN A 129 -3.20 -9.90 -16.71
C GLN A 129 -4.12 -9.04 -17.58
N HIS A 130 -4.09 -7.71 -17.40
CA HIS A 130 -4.89 -6.77 -18.20
C HIS A 130 -4.18 -6.33 -19.49
N LYS A 131 -3.03 -6.93 -19.81
CA LYS A 131 -2.22 -6.62 -21.00
C LYS A 131 -1.82 -5.15 -21.11
N ILE A 132 -1.61 -4.49 -19.99
CA ILE A 132 -1.08 -3.14 -19.89
C ILE A 132 0.45 -3.28 -19.85
N PRO A 133 1.19 -2.72 -20.83
CA PRO A 133 2.63 -2.90 -20.90
C PRO A 133 3.32 -2.23 -19.73
N ILE A 134 4.25 -2.95 -19.11
CA ILE A 134 5.10 -2.45 -18.02
C ILE A 134 6.50 -2.22 -18.58
N GLU A 135 7.00 -0.99 -18.48
CA GLU A 135 8.36 -0.63 -18.91
C GLU A 135 9.41 -1.23 -17.96
N HIS A 136 9.19 -1.10 -16.65
CA HIS A 136 10.06 -1.67 -15.63
C HIS A 136 9.33 -2.04 -14.36
N SER A 137 9.75 -3.13 -13.70
CA SER A 137 9.21 -3.55 -12.41
C SER A 137 10.32 -3.72 -11.37
N PHE A 138 10.11 -3.12 -10.19
CA PHE A 138 11.06 -3.17 -9.07
C PHE A 138 10.63 -4.27 -8.09
N LEU A 139 11.39 -5.35 -8.07
CA LEU A 139 11.12 -6.50 -7.21
C LEU A 139 11.56 -6.24 -5.76
N TYR A 140 10.83 -6.82 -4.80
CA TYR A 140 11.11 -6.78 -3.35
C TYR A 140 11.13 -5.39 -2.69
N THR A 141 10.93 -4.32 -3.43
CA THR A 141 10.94 -2.95 -2.91
C THR A 141 9.76 -2.69 -1.98
N ALA A 142 8.59 -3.23 -2.30
CA ALA A 142 7.38 -3.06 -1.49
C ALA A 142 7.49 -3.72 -0.10
N GLN A 143 8.25 -4.82 0.05
CA GLN A 143 8.39 -5.52 1.34
C GLN A 143 9.37 -4.86 2.30
N ASN A 144 10.36 -4.16 1.77
CA ASN A 144 11.43 -3.54 2.52
C ASN A 144 11.87 -2.25 1.83
N PRO A 145 11.12 -1.16 1.97
CA PRO A 145 11.48 0.13 1.41
C PRO A 145 12.77 0.63 2.08
N THR A 146 13.80 0.91 1.27
CA THR A 146 15.06 1.48 1.69
C THR A 146 15.39 2.70 0.86
N LEU A 147 16.24 3.59 1.39
CA LEU A 147 16.71 4.77 0.65
C LEU A 147 17.47 4.37 -0.62
N ASP A 148 18.23 3.28 -0.59
CA ASP A 148 18.99 2.82 -1.76
C ASP A 148 18.06 2.36 -2.89
N ARG A 149 16.97 1.66 -2.56
CA ARG A 149 15.93 1.31 -3.54
C ARG A 149 15.21 2.53 -4.11
N ALA A 150 14.94 3.52 -3.27
CA ALA A 150 14.39 4.78 -3.72
C ALA A 150 15.34 5.53 -4.65
N ARG A 151 16.66 5.48 -4.40
CA ARG A 151 17.69 6.03 -5.29
C ARG A 151 17.77 5.30 -6.63
N GLU A 152 17.66 3.98 -6.64
CA GLU A 152 17.61 3.18 -7.87
C GLU A 152 16.42 3.59 -8.74
N ILE A 153 15.22 3.65 -8.17
CA ILE A 153 14.02 4.12 -8.86
C ILE A 153 14.20 5.55 -9.35
N SER A 154 14.70 6.44 -8.47
CA SER A 154 14.96 7.84 -8.78
C SER A 154 15.92 8.00 -9.96
N ALA A 155 17.03 7.27 -9.97
CA ALA A 155 18.03 7.34 -11.03
C ALA A 155 17.44 6.96 -12.41
N LEU A 156 16.65 5.88 -12.46
CA LEU A 156 16.01 5.44 -13.70
C LEU A 156 14.97 6.45 -14.21
N LEU A 157 14.15 7.01 -13.34
CA LEU A 157 13.16 8.01 -13.72
C LEU A 157 13.79 9.34 -14.12
N LEU A 158 14.84 9.78 -13.41
CA LEU A 158 15.57 11.01 -13.72
C LEU A 158 16.34 10.89 -15.05
N ASP A 159 16.94 9.74 -15.33
CA ASP A 159 17.59 9.49 -16.61
C ASP A 159 16.59 9.61 -17.78
N GLY A 160 15.43 8.94 -17.65
CA GLY A 160 14.35 9.06 -18.65
C GLY A 160 13.83 10.49 -18.83
N PHE A 161 13.80 11.28 -17.76
CA PHE A 161 13.39 12.68 -17.80
C PHE A 161 14.45 13.59 -18.44
N LEU A 162 15.71 13.47 -18.04
CA LEU A 162 16.81 14.29 -18.55
C LEU A 162 17.15 13.99 -20.01
N THR A 163 16.93 12.76 -20.47
CA THR A 163 17.11 12.36 -21.88
C THR A 163 15.94 12.75 -22.77
N GLY A 164 14.85 13.33 -22.20
CA GLY A 164 13.64 13.71 -22.94
C GLY A 164 12.73 12.53 -23.32
N THR A 165 13.06 11.31 -22.87
CA THR A 165 12.19 10.14 -23.07
C THR A 165 10.87 10.29 -22.30
N LEU A 166 10.96 10.84 -21.09
CA LEU A 166 9.82 11.15 -20.23
C LEU A 166 9.64 12.67 -20.11
N LYS A 167 8.47 13.18 -20.47
CA LYS A 167 8.14 14.61 -20.37
C LYS A 167 7.58 15.01 -18.99
N GLU A 168 6.77 14.13 -18.42
CA GLU A 168 6.19 14.30 -17.08
C GLU A 168 6.20 12.96 -16.35
N ILE A 169 6.47 12.99 -15.05
CA ILE A 169 6.52 11.80 -14.21
C ILE A 169 5.49 11.93 -13.09
N PHE A 170 4.61 10.94 -12.99
CA PHE A 170 3.63 10.80 -11.93
C PHE A 170 3.99 9.64 -11.02
N VAL A 171 3.65 9.77 -9.74
CA VAL A 171 3.75 8.70 -8.73
C VAL A 171 2.37 8.46 -8.16
N VAL A 172 1.88 7.23 -8.30
CA VAL A 172 0.64 6.75 -7.70
C VAL A 172 0.99 5.92 -6.48
N TYR A 173 0.59 6.40 -5.31
CA TYR A 173 0.93 5.81 -4.03
C TYR A 173 -0.18 6.07 -3.01
N THR A 174 -0.12 5.41 -1.86
CA THR A 174 -1.04 5.68 -0.76
C THR A 174 -0.36 6.55 0.27
N ASP A 175 -0.90 7.76 0.47
CA ASP A 175 -0.47 8.68 1.50
C ASP A 175 -1.11 8.32 2.83
N MET A 176 -0.32 8.28 3.89
CA MET A 176 -0.78 8.00 5.25
C MET A 176 -0.84 9.29 6.06
N GLU A 177 -1.98 9.99 5.99
CA GLU A 177 -2.19 11.20 6.78
C GLU A 177 -2.32 10.91 8.28
N SER A 178 -2.97 9.80 8.62
CA SER A 178 -3.12 9.33 10.00
C SER A 178 -3.33 7.82 10.06
N SER A 179 -3.47 7.27 11.27
CA SER A 179 -3.80 5.84 11.46
C SER A 179 -5.17 5.45 10.92
N LEU A 180 -6.07 6.41 10.75
CA LEU A 180 -7.44 6.20 10.29
C LEU A 180 -7.66 6.65 8.86
N LEU A 181 -6.80 7.52 8.33
CA LEU A 181 -6.95 8.10 7.02
C LEU A 181 -5.74 7.77 6.14
N SER A 182 -5.98 6.95 5.14
CA SER A 182 -5.01 6.62 4.09
C SER A 182 -5.72 6.75 2.74
N GLU A 183 -5.16 7.54 1.85
CA GLU A 183 -5.74 7.83 0.55
C GLU A 183 -4.75 7.48 -0.58
N ALA A 184 -5.24 6.74 -1.58
CA ALA A 184 -4.49 6.52 -2.81
C ALA A 184 -4.59 7.78 -3.68
N LYS A 185 -3.44 8.33 -4.04
CA LYS A 185 -3.37 9.55 -4.85
C LYS A 185 -2.31 9.49 -5.92
N SER A 186 -2.50 10.29 -6.95
CA SER A 186 -1.54 10.55 -7.99
C SER A 186 -0.89 11.91 -7.76
N THR A 187 0.44 11.93 -7.71
CA THR A 187 1.21 13.17 -7.52
C THR A 187 2.21 13.30 -8.66
N ARG A 188 2.24 14.47 -9.32
CA ARG A 188 3.27 14.73 -10.31
C ARG A 188 4.60 15.00 -9.60
N LEU A 189 5.60 14.20 -9.95
CA LEU A 189 6.94 14.28 -9.42
C LEU A 189 7.80 15.29 -10.20
N LEU A 190 7.76 15.21 -11.52
CA LEU A 190 8.51 16.09 -12.44
C LEU A 190 7.67 16.44 -13.68
N PRO A 191 7.92 17.62 -14.30
CA PRO A 191 8.70 18.74 -13.79
C PRO A 191 8.01 19.44 -12.64
N PHE A 192 8.80 20.18 -11.85
CA PHE A 192 8.27 20.95 -10.75
C PHE A 192 7.67 22.27 -11.24
N HIS A 193 6.55 22.67 -10.62
CA HIS A 193 6.08 24.04 -10.76
C HIS A 193 6.91 24.98 -9.85
N ARG A 194 7.42 26.04 -10.42
CA ARG A 194 8.16 27.09 -9.68
C ARG A 194 7.36 27.61 -8.47
N MET A 195 6.04 27.71 -8.62
CA MET A 195 5.14 28.15 -7.54
C MET A 195 5.15 27.23 -6.30
N GLN A 196 5.50 25.93 -6.44
CA GLN A 196 5.60 25.01 -5.29
C GLN A 196 6.75 25.39 -4.33
N PHE A 197 7.74 26.11 -4.85
CA PHE A 197 8.91 26.58 -4.11
C PHE A 197 8.93 28.11 -3.92
N ALA A 198 7.98 28.84 -4.52
CA ALA A 198 7.85 30.26 -4.32
C ALA A 198 7.52 30.60 -2.85
N PRO A 199 8.02 31.71 -2.31
CA PRO A 199 7.67 32.17 -0.99
C PRO A 199 6.17 32.49 -0.91
N PRO A 200 5.51 32.22 0.21
CA PRO A 200 4.15 32.71 0.41
C PRO A 200 4.14 34.25 0.33
N ALA A 201 3.14 34.83 -0.33
CA ALA A 201 3.05 36.24 -0.66
C ALA A 201 3.21 37.24 0.52
N LYS A 202 3.18 36.76 1.77
CA LYS A 202 3.34 37.55 2.99
C LYS A 202 4.74 37.51 3.60
N GLU A 203 5.62 36.62 3.19
CA GLU A 203 7.00 36.62 3.65
C GLU A 203 7.82 37.56 2.75
N LYS A 204 8.24 38.72 3.29
CA LYS A 204 9.25 39.57 2.64
C LYS A 204 10.50 38.69 2.43
N ALA A 205 10.99 38.66 1.20
CA ALA A 205 12.26 38.04 0.89
C ALA A 205 13.32 38.62 1.83
N VAL A 206 13.79 37.77 2.75
CA VAL A 206 14.97 38.12 3.53
C VAL A 206 16.12 38.11 2.53
N GLN A 207 16.60 39.28 2.13
CA GLN A 207 17.78 39.44 1.29
C GLN A 207 19.02 39.12 2.17
N GLU A 208 19.24 37.86 2.48
CA GLU A 208 20.56 37.44 2.94
C GLU A 208 21.41 37.27 1.68
N PRO A 209 22.59 37.89 1.59
CA PRO A 209 23.48 37.74 0.45
C PRO A 209 24.10 36.34 0.51
N PHE A 210 23.54 35.42 -0.29
CA PHE A 210 24.14 34.11 -0.51
C PHE A 210 24.90 34.11 -1.83
N GLU A 211 26.12 33.64 -1.79
CA GLU A 211 26.89 33.29 -2.97
C GLU A 211 26.72 31.82 -3.27
N PHE A 212 26.33 31.49 -4.51
CA PHE A 212 26.18 30.12 -4.99
C PHE A 212 27.40 29.74 -5.81
N TYR A 213 28.12 28.71 -5.37
CA TYR A 213 29.30 28.22 -6.09
C TYR A 213 29.06 26.83 -6.67
N PRO A 214 29.36 26.55 -7.93
CA PRO A 214 29.83 27.51 -8.96
C PRO A 214 28.72 28.37 -9.56
N SER A 215 27.46 27.96 -9.46
CA SER A 215 26.27 28.69 -9.92
C SER A 215 25.01 28.18 -9.24
N VAL A 216 23.92 28.96 -9.26
CA VAL A 216 22.61 28.57 -8.74
C VAL A 216 22.10 27.29 -9.43
N GLY A 217 22.22 27.18 -10.74
CA GLY A 217 21.81 25.99 -11.50
C GLY A 217 22.58 24.74 -11.08
N ALA A 218 23.92 24.85 -10.88
CA ALA A 218 24.73 23.71 -10.43
C ALA A 218 24.33 23.24 -9.03
N VAL A 219 24.04 24.15 -8.11
CA VAL A 219 23.56 23.83 -6.76
C VAL A 219 22.21 23.11 -6.83
N LEU A 220 21.23 23.63 -7.58
CA LEU A 220 19.93 22.97 -7.76
C LEU A 220 20.06 21.61 -8.43
N ASN A 221 20.86 21.50 -9.46
CA ASN A 221 21.08 20.22 -10.16
C ASN A 221 21.70 19.14 -9.26
N SER A 222 22.45 19.53 -8.22
CA SER A 222 22.97 18.59 -7.22
C SER A 222 21.93 18.24 -6.14
N MET A 223 21.04 19.16 -5.79
CA MET A 223 20.06 18.99 -4.71
C MET A 223 18.81 18.23 -5.16
N ILE A 224 18.33 18.50 -6.38
CA ILE A 224 17.06 17.94 -6.88
C ILE A 224 17.05 16.40 -6.94
N PRO A 225 18.10 15.69 -7.41
CA PRO A 225 18.13 14.23 -7.37
C PRO A 225 17.98 13.67 -5.95
N SER A 226 18.59 14.32 -4.96
CA SER A 226 18.45 13.94 -3.55
C SER A 226 17.04 14.18 -3.03
N TYR A 227 16.40 15.28 -3.45
CA TYR A 227 15.01 15.58 -3.11
C TYR A 227 14.03 14.58 -3.74
N VAL A 228 14.21 14.25 -5.02
CA VAL A 228 13.40 13.25 -5.72
C VAL A 228 13.52 11.87 -5.07
N SER A 229 14.76 11.45 -4.75
CA SER A 229 15.00 10.19 -4.02
C SER A 229 14.33 10.18 -2.65
N GLY A 230 14.35 11.32 -1.96
CA GLY A 230 13.68 11.49 -0.67
C GLY A 230 12.17 11.42 -0.74
N PHE A 231 11.59 12.08 -1.74
CA PHE A 231 10.15 12.00 -2.00
C PHE A 231 9.72 10.55 -2.29
N LEU A 232 10.44 9.86 -3.17
CA LEU A 232 10.16 8.46 -3.49
C LEU A 232 10.31 7.54 -2.28
N TYR A 233 11.32 7.77 -1.44
CA TYR A 233 11.48 7.02 -0.21
C TYR A 233 10.32 7.24 0.75
N SER A 234 9.88 8.49 0.94
CA SER A 234 8.69 8.79 1.74
C SER A 234 7.44 8.14 1.16
N ALA A 235 7.23 8.20 -0.16
CA ALA A 235 6.09 7.57 -0.82
C ALA A 235 6.08 6.03 -0.67
N LEU A 236 7.25 5.39 -0.72
CA LEU A 236 7.41 3.96 -0.45
C LEU A 236 7.08 3.61 1.00
N LEU A 237 7.56 4.42 1.96
CA LEU A 237 7.27 4.21 3.38
C LEU A 237 5.81 4.48 3.73
N ASP A 238 5.21 5.55 3.21
CA ASP A 238 3.78 5.86 3.41
C ASP A 238 2.90 4.74 2.85
N SER A 239 3.21 4.26 1.63
CA SER A 239 2.54 3.12 1.01
C SER A 239 2.68 1.85 1.86
N PHE A 240 3.88 1.57 2.37
CA PHE A 240 4.13 0.40 3.22
C PHE A 240 3.39 0.52 4.56
N CYS A 241 3.40 1.69 5.20
CA CYS A 241 2.63 1.94 6.42
C CYS A 241 1.13 1.75 6.19
N SER A 242 0.60 2.27 5.09
CA SER A 242 -0.82 2.13 4.72
C SER A 242 -1.19 0.68 4.43
N GLU A 243 -0.34 -0.06 3.73
CA GLU A 243 -0.49 -1.50 3.49
C GLU A 243 -0.55 -2.29 4.79
N GLN A 244 0.42 -2.08 5.71
CA GLN A 244 0.46 -2.79 6.98
C GLN A 244 -0.72 -2.42 7.88
N ASN A 245 -1.14 -1.16 7.88
CA ASN A 245 -2.32 -0.70 8.62
C ASN A 245 -3.62 -1.33 8.08
N ALA A 246 -3.80 -1.34 6.76
CA ALA A 246 -4.94 -1.99 6.12
C ALA A 246 -4.96 -3.51 6.37
N ARG A 247 -3.79 -4.17 6.34
CA ARG A 247 -3.66 -5.59 6.67
C ARG A 247 -4.00 -5.86 8.13
N MET A 248 -3.51 -5.04 9.06
CA MET A 248 -3.82 -5.16 10.48
C MET A 248 -5.33 -5.06 10.72
N THR A 249 -6.00 -4.07 10.15
CA THR A 249 -7.45 -3.88 10.26
C THR A 249 -8.22 -5.06 9.64
N ALA A 250 -7.81 -5.54 8.47
CA ALA A 250 -8.44 -6.69 7.81
C ALA A 250 -8.29 -7.98 8.63
N MET A 251 -7.13 -8.20 9.25
CA MET A 251 -6.88 -9.39 10.09
C MET A 251 -7.64 -9.31 11.41
N ASP A 252 -7.78 -8.13 12.00
CA ASP A 252 -8.60 -7.92 13.20
C ASP A 252 -10.08 -8.24 12.94
N ALA A 253 -10.64 -7.70 11.87
CA ALA A 253 -12.00 -8.02 11.44
C ALA A 253 -12.19 -9.52 11.16
N ALA A 254 -11.21 -10.17 10.53
CA ALA A 254 -11.23 -11.61 10.28
C ALA A 254 -11.21 -12.42 11.60
N ASN A 255 -10.45 -11.98 12.61
CA ASN A 255 -10.42 -12.60 13.93
C ASN A 255 -11.76 -12.48 14.66
N GLN A 256 -12.41 -11.31 14.63
CA GLN A 256 -13.72 -11.10 15.22
C GLN A 256 -14.78 -11.97 14.55
N ASN A 257 -14.83 -11.99 13.22
CA ASN A 257 -15.75 -12.85 12.47
C ASN A 257 -15.51 -14.36 12.76
N ALA A 258 -14.25 -14.77 12.93
CA ALA A 258 -13.92 -16.15 13.29
C ALA A 258 -14.42 -16.52 14.70
N GLU A 259 -14.37 -15.61 15.66
CA GLU A 259 -14.91 -15.85 17.02
C GLU A 259 -16.44 -16.01 17.03
N GLU A 260 -17.14 -15.15 16.29
CA GLU A 260 -18.59 -15.26 16.11
C GLU A 260 -18.98 -16.60 15.46
N LEU A 261 -18.28 -16.96 14.37
CA LEU A 261 -18.52 -18.23 13.68
C LEU A 261 -18.22 -19.45 14.57
N LEU A 262 -17.16 -19.41 15.37
CA LEU A 262 -16.85 -20.48 16.34
C LEU A 262 -17.93 -20.62 17.40
N SER A 263 -18.47 -19.53 17.90
CA SER A 263 -19.56 -19.52 18.87
C SER A 263 -20.82 -20.17 18.29
N ALA A 264 -21.21 -19.79 17.08
CA ALA A 264 -22.34 -20.38 16.37
C ALA A 264 -22.16 -21.88 16.09
N LEU A 265 -20.97 -22.28 15.61
CA LEU A 265 -20.67 -23.68 15.32
C LEU A 265 -20.66 -24.56 16.58
N ARG A 266 -20.15 -24.05 17.72
CA ARG A 266 -20.19 -24.77 19.00
C ARG A 266 -21.63 -24.99 19.48
N LEU A 267 -22.50 -24.00 19.34
CA LEU A 267 -23.91 -24.13 19.67
C LEU A 267 -24.58 -25.20 18.80
N GLN A 268 -24.34 -25.15 17.48
CA GLN A 268 -24.83 -26.12 16.52
C GLN A 268 -24.31 -27.53 16.83
N TYR A 269 -23.04 -27.70 17.11
CA TYR A 269 -22.41 -28.96 17.50
C TYR A 269 -23.11 -29.56 18.72
N ASN A 270 -23.32 -28.77 19.77
CA ASN A 270 -23.96 -29.25 20.98
C ASN A 270 -25.42 -29.71 20.75
N ARG A 271 -26.19 -28.97 19.90
CA ARG A 271 -27.56 -29.36 19.53
C ARG A 271 -27.59 -30.69 18.79
N VAL A 272 -26.73 -30.84 17.77
CA VAL A 272 -26.66 -32.08 16.97
C VAL A 272 -26.19 -33.27 17.84
N ARG A 273 -25.21 -33.05 18.70
CA ARG A 273 -24.73 -34.08 19.64
C ARG A 273 -25.83 -34.51 20.61
N GLN A 274 -26.58 -33.56 21.20
CA GLN A 274 -27.69 -33.90 22.10
C GLN A 274 -28.80 -34.68 21.38
N ALA A 275 -29.15 -34.26 20.16
CA ALA A 275 -30.13 -34.98 19.35
C ALA A 275 -29.68 -36.43 19.02
N ALA A 276 -28.41 -36.61 18.67
CA ALA A 276 -27.85 -37.95 18.42
C ALA A 276 -27.90 -38.84 19.67
N ILE A 277 -27.49 -38.31 20.82
CA ILE A 277 -27.52 -39.05 22.08
C ILE A 277 -28.98 -39.43 22.44
N THR A 278 -29.92 -38.49 22.30
CA THR A 278 -31.35 -38.75 22.58
C THR A 278 -31.89 -39.84 21.65
N GLN A 279 -31.54 -39.81 20.37
CA GLN A 279 -31.91 -40.81 19.40
C GLN A 279 -31.35 -42.20 19.78
N GLU A 280 -30.07 -42.32 20.11
CA GLU A 280 -29.45 -43.57 20.54
C GLU A 280 -30.13 -44.11 21.80
N ILE A 281 -30.42 -43.29 22.81
CA ILE A 281 -31.14 -43.70 24.02
C ILE A 281 -32.54 -44.19 23.67
N THR A 282 -33.25 -43.52 22.77
CA THR A 282 -34.60 -43.90 22.35
C THR A 282 -34.59 -45.22 21.61
N GLU A 283 -33.64 -45.42 20.69
CA GLU A 283 -33.48 -46.66 19.94
C GLU A 283 -33.16 -47.88 20.89
N ILE A 284 -32.25 -47.68 21.84
CA ILE A 284 -31.91 -48.69 22.83
C ILE A 284 -33.14 -49.03 23.72
N SER A 285 -33.86 -48.01 24.16
CA SER A 285 -35.06 -48.18 25.00
C SER A 285 -36.17 -48.86 24.25
N ALA A 286 -36.42 -48.54 22.98
CA ALA A 286 -37.42 -49.19 22.13
C ALA A 286 -37.04 -50.63 21.83
N GLY A 287 -35.76 -50.92 21.56
CA GLY A 287 -35.24 -52.28 21.36
C GLY A 287 -35.44 -53.13 22.62
N ALA A 288 -35.13 -52.62 23.79
CA ALA A 288 -35.33 -53.31 25.07
C ALA A 288 -36.82 -53.58 25.39
N ALA A 289 -37.71 -52.64 25.06
CA ALA A 289 -39.15 -52.82 25.20
C ALA A 289 -39.72 -53.88 24.25
N ALA A 290 -39.29 -53.89 22.99
CA ALA A 290 -39.65 -54.91 22.00
C ALA A 290 -39.22 -56.31 22.41
N GLN A 291 -38.01 -56.45 22.95
CA GLN A 291 -37.49 -57.74 23.44
C GLN A 291 -38.28 -58.30 24.64
N ARG A 292 -38.71 -57.41 25.56
CA ARG A 292 -39.58 -57.81 26.69
C ARG A 292 -40.97 -58.22 26.23
N GLY A 293 -41.51 -57.60 25.18
CA GLY A 293 -42.84 -57.98 24.62
C GLY A 293 -42.85 -59.36 23.94
N THR A 294 -41.74 -59.81 23.35
CA THR A 294 -41.59 -61.12 22.72
C THR A 294 -41.48 -62.24 23.76
N PHE A 295 -40.88 -62.01 24.90
CA PHE A 295 -40.82 -63.04 26.00
C PHE A 295 -42.09 -63.09 26.86
N GLY A 296 -43.02 -62.17 26.76
CA GLY A 296 -44.30 -62.19 27.50
C GLY A 296 -45.43 -62.81 26.74
N SER A 297 -45.28 -63.29 25.50
CA SER A 297 -46.33 -63.93 24.70
C SER A 297 -46.18 -65.39 24.54
N GLU A 298 -45.21 -66.06 25.21
CA GLU A 298 -44.99 -67.49 25.20
C GLU A 298 -45.24 -68.17 26.63
N GLY A 299 -46.08 -67.55 27.46
CA GLY A 299 -46.44 -68.07 28.77
C GLY A 299 -47.94 -68.35 28.88
#